data_59fa42e73e6b09ca818daa4abc040338
#
_entry.id   59fa42e73e6b09ca818daa4abc040338
#
_cell.length_a   1.000
_cell.length_b   1.000
_cell.length_c   1.000
_cell.angle_alpha   90.00
_cell.angle_beta   90.00
_cell.angle_gamma   90.00
#
_symmetry.space_group_name_H-M   'P 1'
#
loop_
_entity.id
_entity.type
_entity.pdbx_description
1 polymer ?
#
loop_
_entity_poly.entity_id
_entity_poly.type
_entity_poly.pdbx_seq_one_letter_code
_entity_poly.pdbx_strand_id
1 'polypeptide(L)'
;MKSNYLLSNKYKIPGWILLISGLIAGVFLVASGLDSNLFEMKVLALYNGDSIFSDHEGFFKIIENSIVDEIITLFIIIGGLLVGFSKEKVEDEFIYKLRKDSLVWAIIFNYIVLIIMTIFIYDITFFNVMIFNMFTPLLFFIFRFNFLKSIA
;
A
#
# COMPACT_ATOMS: atom_id res chain seq x y z
N MET A 1 -5.96 8.12 27.03
CA MET A 1 -6.48 6.87 26.45
C MET A 1 -5.35 5.98 25.98
N LYS A 2 -5.33 4.75 26.43
CA LYS A 2 -4.38 3.78 25.89
C LYS A 2 -4.99 3.14 24.65
N SER A 3 -4.41 3.43 23.49
CA SER A 3 -4.79 2.77 22.24
C SER A 3 -4.07 1.41 22.17
N ASN A 4 -4.84 0.33 22.09
CA ASN A 4 -4.29 -1.03 22.09
C ASN A 4 -3.71 -1.46 20.73
N TYR A 5 -3.97 -0.70 19.66
CA TYR A 5 -3.53 -1.03 18.30
C TYR A 5 -2.22 -0.37 17.87
N LEU A 6 -1.68 0.56 18.66
CA LEU A 6 -0.45 1.24 18.32
C LEU A 6 0.79 0.44 18.70
N LEU A 7 1.69 0.28 17.73
CA LEU A 7 2.98 -0.35 17.91
C LEU A 7 3.96 0.56 18.67
N SER A 8 4.98 -0.01 19.25
CA SER A 8 6.05 0.76 19.91
C SER A 8 6.74 1.71 18.93
N ASN A 9 7.18 2.86 19.40
CA ASN A 9 7.91 3.87 18.59
C ASN A 9 9.15 3.30 17.88
N LYS A 10 9.79 2.28 18.43
CA LYS A 10 10.96 1.63 17.82
C LYS A 10 10.69 1.03 16.42
N TYR A 11 9.45 0.70 16.10
CA TYR A 11 9.08 0.17 14.78
C TYR A 11 8.93 1.25 13.70
N LYS A 12 8.95 2.52 14.08
CA LYS A 12 8.77 3.63 13.16
C LYS A 12 9.94 3.79 12.19
N ILE A 13 11.15 3.64 12.68
CA ILE A 13 12.37 3.74 11.83
C ILE A 13 12.43 2.63 10.79
N PRO A 14 12.29 1.32 11.15
CA PRO A 14 12.18 0.26 10.15
C PRO A 14 11.02 0.46 9.18
N GLY A 15 9.88 0.96 9.66
CA GLY A 15 8.73 1.29 8.83
C GLY A 15 9.05 2.33 7.75
N TRP A 16 9.73 3.40 8.09
CA TRP A 16 10.18 4.41 7.13
C TRP A 16 11.16 3.85 6.11
N ILE A 17 12.11 3.02 6.53
CA ILE A 17 13.08 2.39 5.64
C ILE A 17 12.35 1.51 4.62
N LEU A 18 11.43 0.66 5.05
CA LEU A 18 10.63 -0.20 4.19
C LEU A 18 9.75 0.61 3.22
N LEU A 19 9.06 1.62 3.73
CA LEU A 19 8.17 2.45 2.93
C LEU A 19 8.93 3.20 1.84
N ILE A 20 10.01 3.87 2.18
CA ILE A 20 10.81 4.66 1.23
C ILE A 20 11.45 3.74 0.18
N SER A 21 12.04 2.61 0.60
CA SER A 21 12.63 1.65 -0.33
C SER A 21 11.58 1.05 -1.26
N GLY A 22 10.41 0.71 -0.75
CA GLY A 22 9.28 0.23 -1.55
C GLY A 22 8.77 1.25 -2.55
N LEU A 23 8.65 2.53 -2.15
CA LEU A 23 8.22 3.61 -3.05
C LEU A 23 9.24 3.88 -4.16
N ILE A 24 10.53 3.92 -3.83
CA ILE A 24 11.60 4.12 -4.82
C ILE A 24 11.60 2.95 -5.82
N ALA A 25 11.55 1.72 -5.34
CA ALA A 25 11.48 0.54 -6.18
C ALA A 25 10.21 0.50 -7.04
N GLY A 26 9.07 0.91 -6.49
CA GLY A 26 7.80 1.01 -7.21
C GLY A 26 7.83 2.04 -8.33
N VAL A 27 8.38 3.23 -8.07
CA VAL A 27 8.56 4.26 -9.11
C VAL A 27 9.48 3.77 -10.22
N PHE A 28 10.57 3.10 -9.85
CA PHE A 28 11.50 2.52 -10.83
C PHE A 28 10.83 1.44 -11.68
N LEU A 29 10.04 0.56 -11.07
CA LEU A 29 9.28 -0.48 -11.78
C LEU A 29 8.29 0.12 -12.78
N VAL A 30 7.53 1.13 -12.37
CA VAL A 30 6.59 1.85 -13.26
C VAL A 30 7.33 2.54 -14.40
N ALA A 31 8.46 3.18 -14.12
CA ALA A 31 9.28 3.86 -15.12
C ALA A 31 9.90 2.90 -16.13
N SER A 32 10.20 1.66 -15.72
CA SER A 32 10.71 0.60 -16.61
C SER A 32 9.63 -0.13 -17.42
N GLY A 33 8.38 0.30 -17.34
CA GLY A 33 7.27 -0.25 -18.12
C GLY A 33 6.62 -1.50 -17.53
N LEU A 34 6.77 -1.73 -16.23
CA LEU A 34 6.22 -2.88 -15.49
C LEU A 34 6.76 -4.26 -15.93
N ASP A 35 7.78 -4.27 -16.79
CA ASP A 35 8.42 -5.50 -17.26
C ASP A 35 9.54 -5.92 -16.29
N SER A 36 9.16 -6.60 -15.22
CA SER A 36 10.12 -7.14 -14.25
C SER A 36 10.23 -8.67 -14.36
N ASN A 37 10.80 -9.14 -15.44
CA ASN A 37 11.14 -10.58 -15.59
C ASN A 37 12.42 -10.97 -14.81
N LEU A 38 12.86 -10.12 -13.88
CA LEU A 38 14.16 -10.27 -13.22
C LEU A 38 14.22 -11.39 -12.19
N PHE A 39 13.10 -11.77 -11.60
CA PHE A 39 13.02 -12.84 -10.60
C PHE A 39 11.74 -13.66 -10.78
N GLU A 40 11.76 -14.57 -11.74
CA GLU A 40 10.71 -15.57 -11.85
C GLU A 40 10.94 -16.67 -10.82
N MET A 41 9.97 -16.91 -9.97
CA MET A 41 10.00 -17.99 -8.99
C MET A 41 8.72 -18.82 -9.05
N LYS A 42 8.87 -20.10 -8.69
CA LYS A 42 7.71 -20.95 -8.48
C LYS A 42 7.04 -20.57 -7.16
N VAL A 43 5.81 -20.09 -7.26
CA VAL A 43 5.00 -19.68 -6.11
C VAL A 43 3.75 -20.53 -6.00
N LEU A 44 3.32 -20.80 -4.78
CA LEU A 44 2.06 -21.48 -4.51
C LEU A 44 0.92 -20.46 -4.60
N ALA A 45 0.12 -20.55 -5.64
CA ALA A 45 -1.11 -19.77 -5.75
C ALA A 45 -2.26 -20.52 -5.06
N LEU A 46 -2.96 -19.84 -4.16
CA LEU A 46 -4.19 -20.40 -3.57
C LEU A 46 -5.29 -20.51 -4.61
N TYR A 47 -5.38 -19.57 -5.50
CA TYR A 47 -6.27 -19.59 -6.66
C TYR A 47 -5.55 -18.91 -7.84
N ASN A 48 -5.53 -19.58 -8.96
CA ASN A 48 -5.06 -19.03 -10.22
C ASN A 48 -6.22 -19.05 -11.23
N GLY A 49 -6.74 -17.86 -11.52
CA GLY A 49 -7.69 -17.64 -12.59
C GLY A 49 -6.94 -17.20 -13.84
N ASP A 50 -6.49 -18.17 -14.62
CA ASP A 50 -5.89 -17.86 -15.91
C ASP A 50 -6.94 -17.32 -16.88
N SER A 51 -6.44 -16.55 -17.85
CA SER A 51 -7.23 -15.92 -18.89
C SER A 51 -8.26 -16.89 -19.51
N ILE A 52 -9.35 -16.33 -19.98
CA ILE A 52 -10.57 -16.94 -20.55
C ILE A 52 -10.34 -18.17 -21.49
N PHE A 53 -9.09 -18.50 -21.83
CA PHE A 53 -8.70 -19.52 -22.79
C PHE A 53 -7.76 -20.61 -22.25
N SER A 54 -7.51 -20.69 -20.95
CA SER A 54 -6.62 -21.71 -20.41
C SER A 54 -7.33 -22.68 -19.48
N ASP A 55 -7.14 -23.97 -19.72
CA ASP A 55 -7.68 -25.09 -18.92
C ASP A 55 -7.01 -25.25 -17.54
N HIS A 56 -6.33 -24.22 -17.05
CA HIS A 56 -5.49 -24.27 -15.85
C HIS A 56 -6.05 -23.52 -14.64
N GLU A 57 -7.36 -23.30 -14.59
CA GLU A 57 -7.99 -22.74 -13.39
C GLU A 57 -7.94 -23.75 -12.23
N GLY A 58 -7.62 -23.28 -11.03
CA GLY A 58 -7.69 -24.14 -9.85
C GLY A 58 -7.09 -23.53 -8.59
N PHE A 59 -7.41 -24.22 -7.49
CA PHE A 59 -6.89 -23.91 -6.16
C PHE A 59 -5.56 -24.64 -5.93
N PHE A 60 -4.67 -24.03 -5.15
CA PHE A 60 -3.40 -24.62 -4.70
C PHE A 60 -2.47 -25.09 -5.85
N LYS A 61 -2.28 -24.23 -6.86
CA LYS A 61 -1.32 -24.51 -7.95
C LYS A 61 0.01 -23.82 -7.75
N ILE A 62 1.07 -24.49 -8.20
CA ILE A 62 2.40 -23.87 -8.27
C ILE A 62 2.52 -23.24 -9.66
N ILE A 63 2.71 -21.92 -9.68
CA ILE A 63 2.89 -21.13 -10.91
C ILE A 63 4.25 -20.45 -10.90
N GLU A 64 4.78 -20.19 -12.10
CA GLU A 64 5.95 -19.34 -12.26
C GLU A 64 5.49 -17.89 -12.42
N ASN A 65 5.95 -17.01 -11.55
CA ASN A 65 5.59 -15.60 -11.56
C ASN A 65 6.77 -14.74 -11.15
N SER A 66 6.82 -13.53 -11.69
CA SER A 66 7.73 -12.49 -11.18
C SER A 66 7.21 -12.02 -9.83
N ILE A 67 8.07 -12.12 -8.81
CA ILE A 67 7.71 -11.76 -7.43
C ILE A 67 8.16 -10.35 -7.05
N VAL A 68 8.74 -9.59 -7.98
CA VAL A 68 9.28 -8.24 -7.69
C VAL A 68 8.18 -7.27 -7.30
N ASP A 69 7.09 -7.26 -8.03
CA ASP A 69 5.93 -6.41 -7.77
C ASP A 69 5.23 -6.76 -6.44
N GLU A 70 5.12 -8.04 -6.11
CA GLU A 70 4.59 -8.47 -4.81
C GLU A 70 5.50 -8.04 -3.65
N ILE A 71 6.82 -8.18 -3.78
CA ILE A 71 7.77 -7.75 -2.75
C ILE A 71 7.70 -6.23 -2.56
N ILE A 72 7.67 -5.46 -3.64
CA ILE A 72 7.52 -4.00 -3.59
C ILE A 72 6.22 -3.61 -2.90
N THR A 73 5.12 -4.26 -3.26
CA THR A 73 3.80 -4.07 -2.65
C THR A 73 3.83 -4.34 -1.15
N LEU A 74 4.43 -5.46 -0.73
CA LEU A 74 4.57 -5.80 0.68
C LEU A 74 5.42 -4.77 1.44
N PHE A 75 6.48 -4.28 0.86
CA PHE A 75 7.33 -3.24 1.46
C PHE A 75 6.55 -1.94 1.69
N ILE A 76 5.76 -1.52 0.72
CA ILE A 76 4.93 -0.32 0.83
C ILE A 76 3.85 -0.50 1.90
N ILE A 77 3.14 -1.61 1.89
CA ILE A 77 2.03 -1.88 2.83
C ILE A 77 2.56 -2.05 4.25
N ILE A 78 3.54 -2.92 4.47
CA ILE A 78 4.10 -3.18 5.80
C ILE A 78 4.79 -1.92 6.33
N GLY A 79 5.61 -1.27 5.51
CA GLY A 79 6.27 -0.02 5.87
C GLY A 79 5.27 1.07 6.22
N GLY A 80 4.24 1.22 5.42
CA GLY A 80 3.16 2.19 5.66
C GLY A 80 2.38 1.91 6.94
N LEU A 81 2.05 0.67 7.22
CA LEU A 81 1.39 0.28 8.47
C LEU A 81 2.29 0.53 9.68
N LEU A 82 3.56 0.20 9.60
CA LEU A 82 4.51 0.46 10.68
C LEU A 82 4.66 1.97 10.95
N VAL A 83 4.76 2.77 9.91
CA VAL A 83 4.87 4.24 10.05
C VAL A 83 3.58 4.84 10.60
N GLY A 84 2.43 4.46 10.03
CA GLY A 84 1.13 5.04 10.38
C GLY A 84 0.64 4.66 11.78
N PHE A 85 0.91 3.43 12.20
CA PHE A 85 0.40 2.87 13.44
C PHE A 85 1.47 2.65 14.54
N SER A 86 2.64 3.25 14.40
CA SER A 86 3.63 3.32 15.48
C SER A 86 3.44 4.60 16.30
N LYS A 87 3.65 4.46 17.61
CA LYS A 87 3.59 5.59 18.54
C LYS A 87 4.64 6.65 18.19
N GLU A 88 4.30 7.90 18.40
CA GLU A 88 5.27 9.00 18.41
C GLU A 88 6.13 8.95 19.68
N LYS A 89 7.22 9.72 19.70
CA LYS A 89 8.05 9.85 20.90
C LYS A 89 7.27 10.41 22.08
N VAL A 90 6.39 11.37 21.79
CA VAL A 90 5.44 11.93 22.74
C VAL A 90 4.06 11.66 22.16
N GLU A 91 3.35 10.71 22.73
CA GLU A 91 2.00 10.34 22.33
C GLU A 91 1.01 10.95 23.32
N ASP A 92 0.45 12.09 22.96
CA ASP A 92 -0.58 12.79 23.74
C ASP A 92 -1.95 12.71 23.06
N GLU A 93 -2.96 13.29 23.68
CA GLU A 93 -4.32 13.31 23.13
C GLU A 93 -4.41 14.06 21.81
N PHE A 94 -3.60 15.11 21.65
CA PHE A 94 -3.54 15.88 20.41
C PHE A 94 -3.03 15.04 19.24
N ILE A 95 -1.92 14.33 19.42
CA ILE A 95 -1.37 13.44 18.41
C ILE A 95 -2.32 12.29 18.09
N TYR A 96 -2.96 11.71 19.09
CA TYR A 96 -3.96 10.67 18.90
C TYR A 96 -5.15 11.16 18.05
N LYS A 97 -5.69 12.33 18.39
CA LYS A 97 -6.78 12.95 17.63
C LYS A 97 -6.36 13.25 16.19
N LEU A 98 -5.18 13.83 16.02
CA LEU A 98 -4.62 14.15 14.71
C LEU A 98 -4.48 12.91 13.82
N ARG A 99 -4.01 11.80 14.38
CA ARG A 99 -3.91 10.50 13.68
C ARG A 99 -5.29 10.01 13.26
N LYS A 100 -6.25 10.02 14.16
CA LYS A 100 -7.62 9.58 13.88
C LYS A 100 -8.27 10.44 12.78
N ASP A 101 -8.16 11.74 12.87
CA ASP A 101 -8.72 12.67 11.88
C ASP A 101 -8.06 12.48 10.51
N SER A 102 -6.75 12.26 10.48
CA SER A 102 -6.03 12.00 9.24
C SER A 102 -6.46 10.69 8.58
N LEU A 103 -6.74 9.65 9.37
CA LEU A 103 -7.25 8.38 8.87
C LEU A 103 -8.66 8.53 8.28
N VAL A 104 -9.55 9.25 8.96
CA VAL A 104 -10.90 9.51 8.46
C VAL A 104 -10.85 10.27 7.14
N TRP A 105 -10.06 11.34 7.06
CA TRP A 105 -9.88 12.10 5.82
C TRP A 105 -9.26 11.27 4.70
N ALA A 106 -8.34 10.37 5.02
CA ALA A 106 -7.75 9.46 4.02
C ALA A 106 -8.82 8.55 3.40
N ILE A 107 -9.73 8.02 4.20
CA ILE A 107 -10.84 7.18 3.73
C ILE A 107 -11.78 7.99 2.83
N ILE A 108 -12.19 9.17 3.27
CA ILE A 108 -13.10 10.04 2.52
C ILE A 108 -12.46 10.42 1.17
N PHE A 109 -11.23 10.90 1.19
CA PHE A 109 -10.50 11.28 -0.02
C PHE A 109 -10.37 10.12 -1.00
N ASN A 110 -10.01 8.93 -0.49
CA ASN A 110 -9.87 7.73 -1.31
C ASN A 110 -11.16 7.38 -2.05
N TYR A 111 -12.29 7.39 -1.36
CA TYR A 111 -13.58 7.06 -1.97
C TYR A 111 -14.05 8.13 -2.97
N ILE A 112 -13.77 9.41 -2.74
CA ILE A 112 -14.04 10.47 -3.70
C ILE A 112 -13.24 10.25 -4.99
N VAL A 113 -11.93 9.97 -4.86
CA VAL A 113 -11.07 9.66 -6.00
C VAL A 113 -11.58 8.42 -6.74
N LEU A 114 -11.95 7.38 -6.01
CA LEU A 114 -12.46 6.14 -6.61
C LEU A 114 -13.74 6.36 -7.39
N ILE A 115 -14.67 7.17 -6.90
CA ILE A 115 -15.90 7.53 -7.62
C ILE A 115 -15.57 8.23 -8.93
N ILE A 116 -14.69 9.23 -8.89
CA ILE A 116 -14.27 9.97 -10.09
C ILE A 116 -13.62 9.04 -11.11
N MET A 117 -12.71 8.17 -10.66
CA MET A 117 -12.01 7.22 -11.52
C MET A 117 -12.96 6.19 -12.13
N THR A 118 -13.94 5.71 -11.38
CA THR A 118 -14.96 4.77 -11.85
C THR A 118 -15.82 5.36 -12.98
N ILE A 119 -16.10 6.66 -12.91
CA ILE A 119 -16.92 7.35 -13.92
C ILE A 119 -16.12 7.67 -15.19
N PHE A 120 -14.85 8.05 -15.07
CA PHE A 120 -14.07 8.62 -16.17
C PHE A 120 -13.03 7.67 -16.78
N ILE A 121 -12.66 6.58 -16.13
CA ILE A 121 -11.62 5.67 -16.57
C ILE A 121 -12.20 4.28 -16.78
N TYR A 122 -11.89 3.67 -17.91
CA TYR A 122 -12.41 2.38 -18.34
C TYR A 122 -11.29 1.44 -18.82
N ASP A 123 -11.61 0.17 -19.02
CA ASP A 123 -10.76 -0.88 -19.56
C ASP A 123 -9.53 -1.21 -18.67
N ILE A 124 -8.44 -1.59 -19.28
CA ILE A 124 -7.19 -1.98 -18.61
C ILE A 124 -6.63 -0.83 -17.74
N THR A 125 -6.80 0.40 -18.20
CA THR A 125 -6.38 1.59 -17.42
C THR A 125 -7.07 1.66 -16.07
N PHE A 126 -8.34 1.26 -16.00
CA PHE A 126 -9.08 1.19 -14.74
C PHE A 126 -8.47 0.17 -13.76
N PHE A 127 -8.04 -0.99 -14.24
CA PHE A 127 -7.33 -1.96 -13.39
C PHE A 127 -6.03 -1.40 -12.83
N ASN A 128 -5.25 -0.71 -13.64
CA ASN A 128 -4.03 -0.06 -13.19
C ASN A 128 -4.32 1.01 -12.12
N VAL A 129 -5.36 1.80 -12.32
CA VAL A 129 -5.80 2.79 -11.34
C VAL A 129 -6.25 2.13 -10.03
N MET A 130 -6.95 1.01 -10.09
CA MET A 130 -7.34 0.26 -8.89
C MET A 130 -6.14 -0.25 -8.10
N ILE A 131 -5.10 -0.73 -8.78
CA ILE A 131 -3.85 -1.16 -8.14
C ILE A 131 -3.20 0.02 -7.41
N PHE A 132 -3.07 1.18 -8.06
CA PHE A 132 -2.52 2.39 -7.42
C PHE A 132 -3.42 2.90 -6.29
N ASN A 133 -4.73 2.80 -6.44
CA ASN A 133 -5.69 3.18 -5.41
C ASN A 133 -5.56 2.33 -4.13
N MET A 134 -5.05 1.11 -4.23
CA MET A 134 -4.77 0.27 -3.07
C MET A 134 -3.78 0.93 -2.08
N PHE A 135 -2.84 1.70 -2.58
CA PHE A 135 -1.84 2.41 -1.77
C PHE A 135 -2.29 3.82 -1.34
N THR A 136 -3.21 4.42 -2.07
CA THR A 136 -3.62 5.83 -1.90
C THR A 136 -4.09 6.15 -0.47
N PRO A 137 -4.99 5.40 0.17
CA PRO A 137 -5.47 5.76 1.51
C PRO A 137 -4.35 5.73 2.55
N LEU A 138 -3.45 4.75 2.46
CA LEU A 138 -2.34 4.61 3.40
C LEU A 138 -1.32 5.73 3.23
N LEU A 139 -0.92 6.04 2.01
CA LEU A 139 0.04 7.11 1.72
C LEU A 139 -0.54 8.49 2.05
N PHE A 140 -1.80 8.74 1.73
CA PHE A 140 -2.47 9.99 2.08
C PHE A 140 -2.57 10.17 3.60
N PHE A 141 -2.90 9.13 4.32
CA PHE A 141 -2.95 9.13 5.78
C PHE A 141 -1.59 9.50 6.38
N ILE A 142 -0.52 8.83 5.95
CA ILE A 142 0.84 9.09 6.43
C ILE A 142 1.27 10.52 6.10
N PHE A 143 1.05 10.95 4.87
CA PHE A 143 1.41 12.30 4.43
C PHE A 143 0.67 13.36 5.24
N ARG A 144 -0.65 13.26 5.35
CA ARG A 144 -1.47 14.22 6.08
C ARG A 144 -1.12 14.26 7.56
N PHE A 145 -0.97 13.11 8.19
CA PHE A 145 -0.60 13.01 9.60
C PHE A 145 0.76 13.68 9.88
N ASN A 146 1.78 13.35 9.10
CA ASN A 146 3.11 13.92 9.30
C ASN A 146 3.18 15.41 8.95
N PHE A 147 2.47 15.84 7.91
CA PHE A 147 2.38 17.24 7.54
C PHE A 147 1.74 18.09 8.65
N LEU A 148 0.58 17.69 9.13
CA LEU A 148 -0.13 18.41 10.21
C LEU A 148 0.66 18.38 11.53
N LYS A 149 1.34 17.29 11.83
CA LYS A 149 2.23 17.20 12.99
C LYS A 149 3.41 18.18 12.87
N SER A 150 3.95 18.38 11.68
CA SER A 150 5.10 19.27 11.48
C SER A 150 4.76 20.76 11.61
N ILE A 151 3.52 21.16 11.34
CA ILE A 151 3.05 22.55 11.45
C ILE A 151 2.37 22.87 12.79
N ALA A 152 2.16 21.86 13.60
CA ALA A 152 1.52 22.02 14.92
C ALA A 152 2.51 22.39 16.02
#